data_6e2aa5e0a770a752a1c7c84684d49dda
#
_entry.id   6e2aa5e0a770a752a1c7c84684d49dda
#
_cell.length_a   1.000
_cell.length_b   1.000
_cell.length_c   1.000
_cell.angle_alpha   90.00
_cell.angle_beta   90.00
_cell.angle_gamma   90.00
#
_symmetry.space_group_name_H-M   'P 1'
#
loop_
_entity.id
_entity.type
_entity.pdbx_description
1 polymer ?
#
loop_
_entity_poly.entity_id
_entity_poly.type
_entity_poly.pdbx_seq_one_letter_code
_entity_poly.pdbx_strand_id
1 'polypeptide(L)'
;MTNDPDVVRQRMEALVERVSGLSAAMLRISGSLDLETVLQEVVDSARTLTGSGYGILTTVDPEGRPEQFLSSGITEDQHRQLLTWARGPELFTHLRGGLGTVRVDDVPEFLRSLGFSTELVPFSTMQGTPIHHRGVHVGSLFIADKEDGRQFTDEDEELLVLFASQAATAIANARTYRDEQRARANLEALVETSPVGVVVFDAKTGLMVSLNAEAKRIVQGLHMPDRPLESVSEIITCRRIDGSVVSLAELPLAERLSSGQTLRNEEMVLSVPDGRSVKTLLNATPIAGAEGDIESVVVTLQDLAPFEELERMRTEFLAIVSHELRTPLTSIKGSTATVLAASPRFAPAEMLQFFRIIDGQADHMSGLIGDLLDAGRIATGTLSVSAEPSDVRALVDRARSSFLGGDHRHSVLVDLPPDLPAVMADRQRVIQILHNLLSNAASSAPESSPIQVSARRDGVHVAISVSDRGSGIPAAQLPHLFQ
;
A
#
# COMPACT_ATOMS: atom_id res chain seq x y z
N MET A 1 62.35 -7.66 -48.34
CA MET A 1 61.64 -7.76 -47.07
C MET A 1 62.11 -9.04 -46.41
N THR A 2 63.08 -8.99 -45.57
CA THR A 2 63.71 -10.15 -44.88
C THR A 2 62.74 -10.67 -43.81
N ASN A 3 62.17 -11.86 -44.04
CA ASN A 3 61.46 -12.61 -43.04
C ASN A 3 62.48 -13.13 -42.03
N ASP A 4 62.84 -12.31 -41.04
CA ASP A 4 63.68 -12.70 -39.95
C ASP A 4 62.88 -13.71 -39.06
N PRO A 5 63.32 -14.99 -38.94
CA PRO A 5 62.60 -15.99 -38.18
C PRO A 5 62.41 -15.62 -36.70
N ASP A 6 63.33 -14.84 -36.14
CA ASP A 6 63.22 -14.39 -34.74
C ASP A 6 62.13 -13.32 -34.57
N VAL A 7 61.91 -12.44 -35.54
CA VAL A 7 60.82 -11.49 -35.53
C VAL A 7 59.46 -12.17 -35.69
N VAL A 8 59.39 -13.19 -36.53
CA VAL A 8 58.15 -14.00 -36.69
C VAL A 8 57.82 -14.76 -35.43
N ARG A 9 58.85 -15.35 -34.78
CA ARG A 9 58.69 -16.09 -33.53
C ARG A 9 58.22 -15.18 -32.38
N GLN A 10 58.83 -14.01 -32.24
CA GLN A 10 58.44 -13.03 -31.22
C GLN A 10 56.98 -12.54 -31.44
N ARG A 11 56.59 -12.31 -32.69
CA ARG A 11 55.19 -11.96 -33.00
C ARG A 11 54.22 -13.08 -32.69
N MET A 12 54.61 -14.35 -32.92
CA MET A 12 53.78 -15.48 -32.63
C MET A 12 53.64 -15.73 -31.13
N GLU A 13 54.72 -15.57 -30.34
CA GLU A 13 54.72 -15.65 -28.90
C GLU A 13 53.81 -14.55 -28.27
N ALA A 14 53.94 -13.31 -28.73
CA ALA A 14 53.07 -12.20 -28.32
C ALA A 14 51.58 -12.42 -28.65
N LEU A 15 51.30 -13.01 -29.83
CA LEU A 15 49.92 -13.33 -30.21
C LEU A 15 49.31 -14.44 -29.33
N VAL A 16 50.09 -15.49 -29.03
CA VAL A 16 49.68 -16.58 -28.15
C VAL A 16 49.41 -16.09 -26.74
N GLU A 17 50.25 -15.21 -26.21
CA GLU A 17 50.07 -14.58 -24.89
C GLU A 17 48.81 -13.72 -24.86
N ARG A 18 48.57 -12.95 -25.90
CA ARG A 18 47.38 -12.08 -26.04
C ARG A 18 46.07 -12.88 -26.15
N VAL A 19 46.09 -13.99 -26.94
CA VAL A 19 44.93 -14.89 -27.04
C VAL A 19 44.67 -15.62 -25.72
N SER A 20 45.72 -16.05 -25.03
CA SER A 20 45.59 -16.68 -23.71
C SER A 20 45.04 -15.71 -22.68
N GLY A 21 45.53 -14.45 -22.65
CA GLY A 21 45.01 -13.38 -21.80
C GLY A 21 43.55 -13.07 -22.06
N LEU A 22 43.16 -12.98 -23.34
CA LEU A 22 41.79 -12.75 -23.73
C LEU A 22 40.84 -13.90 -23.31
N SER A 23 41.27 -15.15 -23.52
CA SER A 23 40.48 -16.33 -23.09
C SER A 23 40.32 -16.38 -21.57
N ALA A 24 41.37 -16.07 -20.81
CA ALA A 24 41.29 -16.00 -19.35
C ALA A 24 40.37 -14.87 -18.86
N ALA A 25 40.40 -13.71 -19.49
CA ALA A 25 39.51 -12.61 -19.20
C ALA A 25 38.03 -12.97 -19.46
N MET A 26 37.75 -13.61 -20.62
CA MET A 26 36.38 -14.04 -20.95
C MET A 26 35.85 -15.10 -19.98
N LEU A 27 36.70 -16.02 -19.50
CA LEU A 27 36.28 -17.00 -18.49
C LEU A 27 35.93 -16.35 -17.15
N ARG A 28 36.68 -15.32 -16.72
CA ARG A 28 36.40 -14.57 -15.49
C ARG A 28 35.10 -13.77 -15.61
N ILE A 29 34.91 -13.08 -16.73
CA ILE A 29 33.69 -12.29 -17.04
C ILE A 29 32.45 -13.18 -17.05
N SER A 30 32.55 -14.40 -17.60
CA SER A 30 31.41 -15.33 -17.69
C SER A 30 31.15 -16.12 -16.41
N GLY A 31 32.05 -16.12 -15.45
CA GLY A 31 31.97 -16.92 -14.22
C GLY A 31 31.26 -16.25 -13.04
N SER A 32 30.97 -14.96 -13.11
CA SER A 32 30.30 -14.24 -12.04
C SER A 32 28.85 -13.87 -12.41
N LEU A 33 27.95 -13.95 -11.44
CA LEU A 33 26.56 -13.47 -11.54
C LEU A 33 26.40 -12.04 -10.99
N ASP A 34 27.43 -11.53 -10.30
CA ASP A 34 27.42 -10.18 -9.77
C ASP A 34 27.87 -9.18 -10.85
N LEU A 35 26.98 -8.23 -11.17
CA LEU A 35 27.22 -7.27 -12.26
C LEU A 35 28.43 -6.39 -12.00
N GLU A 36 28.62 -5.89 -10.78
CA GLU A 36 29.71 -4.99 -10.44
C GLU A 36 31.05 -5.68 -10.60
N THR A 37 31.17 -6.92 -10.13
CA THR A 37 32.35 -7.77 -10.29
C THR A 37 32.65 -8.01 -11.78
N VAL A 38 31.64 -8.34 -12.59
CA VAL A 38 31.81 -8.56 -14.04
C VAL A 38 32.28 -7.30 -14.74
N LEU A 39 31.70 -6.14 -14.44
CA LEU A 39 32.09 -4.88 -15.08
C LEU A 39 33.47 -4.41 -14.64
N GLN A 40 33.85 -4.66 -13.38
CA GLN A 40 35.22 -4.39 -12.91
C GLN A 40 36.23 -5.28 -13.64
N GLU A 41 35.94 -6.57 -13.82
CA GLU A 41 36.80 -7.46 -14.61
C GLU A 41 36.90 -7.04 -16.08
N VAL A 42 35.83 -6.49 -16.66
CA VAL A 42 35.86 -5.94 -18.03
C VAL A 42 36.83 -4.76 -18.12
N VAL A 43 36.73 -3.78 -17.22
CA VAL A 43 37.58 -2.58 -17.26
C VAL A 43 39.02 -2.90 -16.94
N ASP A 44 39.28 -3.80 -15.98
CA ASP A 44 40.65 -4.25 -15.62
C ASP A 44 41.32 -5.03 -16.76
N SER A 45 40.55 -5.92 -17.40
CA SER A 45 41.04 -6.71 -18.53
C SER A 45 41.28 -5.82 -19.78
N ALA A 46 40.39 -4.90 -20.06
CA ALA A 46 40.57 -3.95 -21.17
C ALA A 46 41.80 -3.10 -20.95
N ARG A 47 42.02 -2.54 -19.75
CA ARG A 47 43.20 -1.77 -19.38
C ARG A 47 44.49 -2.59 -19.56
N THR A 48 44.50 -3.80 -18.99
CA THR A 48 45.70 -4.66 -18.97
C THR A 48 46.09 -5.13 -20.37
N LEU A 49 45.13 -5.62 -21.17
CA LEU A 49 45.42 -6.19 -22.50
C LEU A 49 45.76 -5.11 -23.56
N THR A 50 45.34 -3.88 -23.34
CA THR A 50 45.74 -2.74 -24.19
C THR A 50 47.02 -2.05 -23.71
N GLY A 51 47.55 -2.45 -22.55
CA GLY A 51 48.70 -1.80 -21.91
C GLY A 51 48.42 -0.36 -21.53
N SER A 52 47.19 -0.06 -21.14
CA SER A 52 46.75 1.29 -20.75
C SER A 52 46.99 1.54 -19.26
N GLY A 53 47.38 2.76 -18.90
CA GLY A 53 47.51 3.19 -17.50
C GLY A 53 46.19 3.26 -16.78
N TYR A 54 45.11 3.66 -17.49
CA TYR A 54 43.80 3.89 -16.93
C TYR A 54 42.70 3.22 -17.73
N GLY A 55 41.66 2.75 -17.03
CA GLY A 55 40.42 2.25 -17.61
C GLY A 55 39.23 2.86 -16.88
N ILE A 56 38.16 3.21 -17.61
CA ILE A 56 36.91 3.74 -17.05
C ILE A 56 35.76 3.05 -17.77
N LEU A 57 34.78 2.54 -17.00
CA LEU A 57 33.53 2.02 -17.50
C LEU A 57 32.37 2.75 -16.84
N THR A 58 31.43 3.22 -17.65
CA THR A 58 30.20 3.83 -17.15
C THR A 58 29.00 3.06 -17.67
N THR A 59 27.97 2.91 -16.86
CA THR A 59 26.65 2.41 -17.30
C THR A 59 25.61 3.53 -17.23
N VAL A 60 24.56 3.39 -18.02
CA VAL A 60 23.42 4.31 -18.01
C VAL A 60 22.12 3.54 -17.84
N ASP A 61 21.16 4.13 -17.12
CA ASP A 61 19.82 3.61 -16.99
C ASP A 61 19.02 3.67 -18.32
N PRO A 62 17.79 3.11 -18.40
CA PRO A 62 16.96 3.18 -19.62
C PRO A 62 16.64 4.63 -20.06
N GLU A 63 16.64 5.59 -19.13
CA GLU A 63 16.43 7.02 -19.40
C GLU A 63 17.73 7.72 -19.85
N GLY A 64 18.85 7.00 -19.85
CA GLY A 64 20.16 7.50 -20.28
C GLY A 64 20.91 8.30 -19.21
N ARG A 65 20.54 8.20 -17.94
CA ARG A 65 21.25 8.82 -16.82
C ARG A 65 22.38 7.89 -16.33
N PRO A 66 23.53 8.44 -15.90
CA PRO A 66 24.60 7.62 -15.33
C PRO A 66 24.11 6.76 -14.16
N GLU A 67 24.39 5.44 -14.19
CA GLU A 67 24.00 4.47 -13.16
C GLU A 67 25.20 4.00 -12.33
N GLN A 68 26.29 3.62 -13.01
CA GLN A 68 27.52 3.17 -12.37
C GLN A 68 28.74 3.82 -13.02
N PHE A 69 29.81 3.98 -12.24
CA PHE A 69 31.10 4.45 -12.67
C PHE A 69 32.16 3.54 -12.03
N LEU A 70 32.86 2.79 -12.86
CA LEU A 70 33.95 1.91 -12.45
C LEU A 70 35.26 2.39 -13.05
N SER A 71 36.35 2.20 -12.35
CA SER A 71 37.65 2.64 -12.81
C SER A 71 38.74 1.62 -12.47
N SER A 72 39.80 1.65 -13.25
CA SER A 72 41.00 0.82 -13.09
C SER A 72 42.22 1.70 -13.30
N GLY A 73 43.24 1.52 -12.45
CA GLY A 73 44.49 2.29 -12.55
C GLY A 73 44.48 3.69 -11.95
N ILE A 74 43.34 4.19 -11.48
CA ILE A 74 43.22 5.48 -10.77
C ILE A 74 43.21 5.26 -9.25
N THR A 75 43.74 6.23 -8.50
CA THR A 75 43.70 6.21 -7.04
C THR A 75 42.28 6.44 -6.53
N GLU A 76 42.01 6.01 -5.31
CA GLU A 76 40.69 6.17 -4.68
C GLU A 76 40.27 7.65 -4.56
N ASP A 77 41.23 8.55 -4.32
CA ASP A 77 40.97 10.00 -4.27
C ASP A 77 40.64 10.57 -5.66
N GLN A 78 41.34 10.16 -6.71
CA GLN A 78 41.03 10.53 -8.08
C GLN A 78 39.65 10.00 -8.51
N HIS A 79 39.35 8.75 -8.17
CA HIS A 79 38.02 8.16 -8.43
C HIS A 79 36.92 8.98 -7.79
N ARG A 80 37.07 9.35 -6.51
CA ARG A 80 36.11 10.19 -5.77
C ARG A 80 35.97 11.58 -6.39
N GLN A 81 37.06 12.19 -6.83
CA GLN A 81 37.04 13.49 -7.51
C GLN A 81 36.28 13.44 -8.83
N LEU A 82 36.49 12.40 -9.64
CA LEU A 82 35.76 12.21 -10.91
C LEU A 82 34.27 11.98 -10.69
N LEU A 83 33.89 11.20 -9.68
CA LEU A 83 32.48 10.98 -9.31
C LEU A 83 31.76 12.26 -8.86
N THR A 84 32.46 13.12 -8.16
CA THR A 84 31.91 14.40 -7.63
C THR A 84 32.01 15.55 -8.61
N TRP A 85 32.57 15.33 -9.78
CA TRP A 85 32.70 16.39 -10.80
C TRP A 85 31.34 16.80 -11.35
N ALA A 86 30.93 18.03 -11.02
CA ALA A 86 29.58 18.53 -11.31
C ALA A 86 29.23 18.52 -12.82
N ARG A 87 30.22 18.65 -13.71
CA ARG A 87 30.04 18.60 -15.16
C ARG A 87 30.38 17.23 -15.79
N GLY A 88 30.74 16.25 -15.00
CA GLY A 88 31.00 14.89 -15.47
C GLY A 88 29.89 14.31 -16.33
N PRO A 89 28.61 14.39 -15.92
CA PRO A 89 27.48 13.91 -16.72
C PRO A 89 27.33 14.60 -18.09
N GLU A 90 27.67 15.90 -18.18
CA GLU A 90 27.67 16.65 -19.46
C GLU A 90 28.76 16.14 -20.40
N LEU A 91 29.96 15.89 -19.89
CA LEU A 91 31.06 15.32 -20.69
C LEU A 91 30.69 13.93 -21.22
N PHE A 92 30.14 13.06 -20.38
CA PHE A 92 29.69 11.73 -20.82
C PHE A 92 28.58 11.82 -21.88
N THR A 93 27.71 12.83 -21.79
CA THR A 93 26.68 13.08 -22.80
C THR A 93 27.31 13.49 -24.14
N HIS A 94 28.36 14.31 -24.13
CA HIS A 94 29.10 14.69 -25.34
C HIS A 94 29.83 13.49 -25.96
N LEU A 95 30.51 12.71 -25.17
CA LEU A 95 31.20 11.49 -25.63
C LEU A 95 30.23 10.43 -26.15
N ARG A 96 29.00 10.40 -25.64
CA ARG A 96 27.91 9.53 -26.09
C ARG A 96 27.33 9.92 -27.46
N GLY A 97 27.40 11.20 -27.83
CA GLY A 97 26.83 11.71 -29.10
C GLY A 97 27.50 11.21 -30.38
N GLY A 98 28.67 10.53 -30.25
CA GLY A 98 29.32 9.80 -31.34
C GLY A 98 28.82 8.37 -31.44
N LEU A 99 28.34 7.96 -32.62
CA LEU A 99 27.84 6.59 -32.87
C LEU A 99 28.95 5.51 -32.94
N GLY A 100 30.21 5.85 -32.70
CA GLY A 100 31.35 4.95 -32.85
C GLY A 100 32.45 5.18 -31.81
N THR A 101 33.54 4.44 -31.96
CA THR A 101 34.75 4.57 -31.16
C THR A 101 35.39 5.95 -31.37
N VAL A 102 35.83 6.57 -30.29
CA VAL A 102 36.49 7.86 -30.28
C VAL A 102 37.93 7.66 -29.83
N ARG A 103 38.90 8.18 -30.61
CA ARG A 103 40.34 8.24 -30.29
C ARG A 103 40.73 9.69 -30.15
N VAL A 104 41.36 10.04 -29.04
CA VAL A 104 41.78 11.42 -28.72
C VAL A 104 43.25 11.42 -28.33
N ASP A 105 44.08 12.09 -29.13
CA ASP A 105 45.52 12.12 -28.92
C ASP A 105 45.98 13.26 -27.99
N ASP A 106 45.11 14.27 -27.76
CA ASP A 106 45.30 15.36 -26.78
C ASP A 106 43.98 15.59 -26.03
N VAL A 107 43.81 14.88 -24.90
CA VAL A 107 42.61 14.99 -24.07
C VAL A 107 42.46 16.40 -23.46
N PRO A 108 43.50 17.06 -22.96
CA PRO A 108 43.41 18.43 -22.48
C PRO A 108 42.91 19.43 -23.55
N GLU A 109 43.37 19.32 -24.78
CA GLU A 109 42.90 20.19 -25.89
C GLU A 109 41.45 19.87 -26.25
N PHE A 110 41.11 18.60 -26.34
CA PHE A 110 39.74 18.13 -26.60
C PHE A 110 38.75 18.62 -25.54
N LEU A 111 39.08 18.50 -24.25
CA LEU A 111 38.22 18.99 -23.16
C LEU A 111 38.04 20.53 -23.21
N ARG A 112 39.13 21.28 -23.47
CA ARG A 112 39.08 22.74 -23.63
C ARG A 112 38.18 23.14 -24.80
N SER A 113 38.23 22.43 -25.92
CA SER A 113 37.39 22.66 -27.09
C SER A 113 35.90 22.51 -26.80
N LEU A 114 35.56 21.65 -25.84
CA LEU A 114 34.19 21.41 -25.34
C LEU A 114 33.81 22.33 -24.15
N GLY A 115 34.74 23.20 -23.70
CA GLY A 115 34.50 24.11 -22.57
C GLY A 115 34.57 23.47 -21.19
N PHE A 116 35.27 22.32 -21.07
CA PHE A 116 35.49 21.64 -19.78
C PHE A 116 36.87 22.01 -19.17
N SER A 117 36.96 21.93 -17.83
CA SER A 117 38.24 22.04 -17.11
C SER A 117 39.07 20.76 -17.29
N THR A 118 40.37 20.93 -17.38
CA THR A 118 41.34 19.83 -17.52
C THR A 118 41.99 19.39 -16.20
N GLU A 119 41.72 20.12 -15.10
CA GLU A 119 42.41 19.91 -13.80
C GLU A 119 42.11 18.55 -13.13
N LEU A 120 40.95 17.97 -13.42
CA LEU A 120 40.48 16.72 -12.79
C LEU A 120 40.78 15.47 -13.64
N VAL A 121 41.26 15.65 -14.87
CA VAL A 121 41.51 14.51 -15.79
C VAL A 121 43.01 14.25 -15.85
N PRO A 122 43.49 13.14 -15.29
CA PRO A 122 44.94 12.91 -15.12
C PRO A 122 45.63 12.30 -16.38
N PHE A 123 44.92 12.15 -17.49
CA PHE A 123 45.42 11.47 -18.69
C PHE A 123 45.50 12.40 -19.91
N SER A 124 46.44 12.10 -20.80
CA SER A 124 46.77 12.88 -21.98
C SER A 124 46.17 12.33 -23.26
N THR A 125 46.08 11.03 -23.38
CA THR A 125 45.48 10.31 -24.52
C THR A 125 44.36 9.42 -24.11
N MET A 126 43.33 9.22 -24.96
CA MET A 126 42.18 8.42 -24.63
C MET A 126 41.62 7.70 -25.87
N GLN A 127 41.13 6.51 -25.65
CA GLN A 127 40.28 5.81 -26.61
C GLN A 127 39.03 5.31 -25.89
N GLY A 128 37.85 5.54 -26.49
CA GLY A 128 36.57 5.16 -25.91
C GLY A 128 35.64 4.52 -26.92
N THR A 129 34.83 3.59 -26.47
CA THR A 129 33.78 2.96 -27.28
C THR A 129 32.46 2.94 -26.51
N PRO A 130 31.33 3.21 -27.19
CA PRO A 130 30.02 3.03 -26.58
C PRO A 130 29.69 1.56 -26.42
N ILE A 131 28.99 1.22 -25.34
CA ILE A 131 28.47 -0.12 -25.07
C ILE A 131 27.02 -0.16 -25.52
N HIS A 132 26.73 -0.96 -26.57
CA HIS A 132 25.40 -1.13 -27.09
C HIS A 132 24.89 -2.56 -26.93
N HIS A 133 23.65 -2.70 -26.46
CA HIS A 133 22.93 -3.97 -26.49
C HIS A 133 21.70 -3.85 -27.37
N ARG A 134 21.63 -4.62 -28.47
CA ARG A 134 20.50 -4.59 -29.44
C ARG A 134 20.19 -3.18 -29.94
N GLY A 135 21.21 -2.37 -30.18
CA GLY A 135 21.08 -0.99 -30.66
C GLY A 135 20.76 0.07 -29.59
N VAL A 136 20.57 -0.36 -28.33
CA VAL A 136 20.36 0.57 -27.18
C VAL A 136 21.70 0.83 -26.51
N HIS A 137 22.03 2.10 -26.29
CA HIS A 137 23.22 2.49 -25.53
C HIS A 137 23.01 2.19 -24.04
N VAL A 138 23.90 1.37 -23.47
CA VAL A 138 23.81 0.91 -22.07
C VAL A 138 25.00 1.36 -21.22
N GLY A 139 26.00 1.99 -21.84
CA GLY A 139 27.19 2.47 -21.14
C GLY A 139 28.30 2.87 -22.13
N SER A 140 29.48 3.18 -21.60
CA SER A 140 30.68 3.49 -22.37
C SER A 140 31.92 2.94 -21.65
N LEU A 141 32.89 2.47 -22.45
CA LEU A 141 34.17 1.97 -21.97
C LEU A 141 35.30 2.83 -22.54
N PHE A 142 36.17 3.33 -21.68
CA PHE A 142 37.30 4.18 -22.01
C PHE A 142 38.59 3.57 -21.45
N ILE A 143 39.68 3.73 -22.21
CA ILE A 143 41.06 3.47 -21.80
C ILE A 143 41.88 4.73 -22.05
N ALA A 144 42.90 4.96 -21.21
CA ALA A 144 43.69 6.16 -21.33
C ALA A 144 45.16 5.93 -21.01
N ASP A 145 46.07 6.69 -21.62
CA ASP A 145 47.50 6.68 -21.52
C ASP A 145 48.13 5.27 -21.57
N LYS A 146 48.80 4.97 -22.64
CA LYS A 146 49.59 3.70 -22.69
C LYS A 146 50.80 3.77 -21.79
N GLU A 147 51.07 2.70 -21.04
CA GLU A 147 52.18 2.61 -20.11
C GLU A 147 53.54 2.82 -20.81
N ASP A 148 53.65 2.48 -22.09
CA ASP A 148 54.85 2.65 -22.92
C ASP A 148 54.90 4.02 -23.64
N GLY A 149 53.93 4.89 -23.42
CA GLY A 149 53.83 6.22 -24.01
C GLY A 149 53.50 6.24 -25.51
N ARG A 150 53.12 5.10 -26.11
CA ARG A 150 52.67 5.01 -27.51
C ARG A 150 51.24 5.47 -27.67
N GLN A 151 50.89 5.81 -28.90
CA GLN A 151 49.49 6.11 -29.25
C GLN A 151 48.65 4.83 -29.32
N PHE A 152 47.34 4.94 -29.15
CA PHE A 152 46.37 3.86 -29.36
C PHE A 152 46.34 3.47 -30.83
N THR A 153 46.19 2.13 -31.07
CA THR A 153 46.16 1.52 -32.40
C THR A 153 44.77 1.00 -32.75
N ASP A 154 44.59 0.56 -34.00
CA ASP A 154 43.36 -0.06 -34.44
C ASP A 154 43.18 -1.45 -33.75
N GLU A 155 44.26 -2.13 -33.39
CA GLU A 155 44.20 -3.37 -32.60
C GLU A 155 43.66 -3.13 -31.19
N ASP A 156 44.03 -2.00 -30.57
CA ASP A 156 43.48 -1.60 -29.26
C ASP A 156 41.97 -1.29 -29.35
N GLU A 157 41.57 -0.69 -30.47
CA GLU A 157 40.14 -0.43 -30.75
C GLU A 157 39.35 -1.74 -30.88
N GLU A 158 39.83 -2.71 -31.64
CA GLU A 158 39.20 -4.02 -31.76
C GLU A 158 39.03 -4.72 -30.43
N LEU A 159 40.03 -4.68 -29.56
CA LEU A 159 39.96 -5.23 -28.19
C LEU A 159 38.90 -4.47 -27.36
N LEU A 160 38.92 -3.15 -27.42
CA LEU A 160 37.99 -2.32 -26.65
C LEU A 160 36.55 -2.60 -27.06
N VAL A 161 36.28 -2.72 -28.35
CA VAL A 161 34.95 -3.09 -28.89
C VAL A 161 34.52 -4.48 -28.44
N LEU A 162 35.47 -5.44 -28.41
CA LEU A 162 35.19 -6.79 -27.93
C LEU A 162 34.78 -6.77 -26.45
N PHE A 163 35.52 -6.07 -25.58
CA PHE A 163 35.18 -5.93 -24.16
C PHE A 163 33.87 -5.19 -23.95
N ALA A 164 33.59 -4.14 -24.73
CA ALA A 164 32.35 -3.44 -24.71
C ALA A 164 31.15 -4.34 -25.06
N SER A 165 31.32 -5.27 -26.02
CA SER A 165 30.31 -6.27 -26.36
C SER A 165 30.07 -7.27 -25.22
N GLN A 166 31.10 -7.69 -24.50
CA GLN A 166 30.97 -8.54 -23.32
C GLN A 166 30.27 -7.81 -22.18
N ALA A 167 30.66 -6.56 -21.91
CA ALA A 167 29.99 -5.72 -20.94
C ALA A 167 28.49 -5.52 -21.28
N ALA A 168 28.16 -5.28 -22.56
CA ALA A 168 26.79 -5.17 -23.03
C ALA A 168 25.94 -6.39 -22.67
N THR A 169 26.49 -7.58 -22.90
CA THR A 169 25.82 -8.84 -22.57
C THR A 169 25.64 -9.03 -21.08
N ALA A 170 26.67 -8.73 -20.28
CA ALA A 170 26.61 -8.83 -18.82
C ALA A 170 25.57 -7.86 -18.23
N ILE A 171 25.57 -6.59 -18.69
CA ILE A 171 24.61 -5.58 -18.26
C ILE A 171 23.17 -6.01 -18.59
N ALA A 172 22.94 -6.51 -19.81
CA ALA A 172 21.63 -6.97 -20.23
C ALA A 172 21.13 -8.17 -19.42
N ASN A 173 21.97 -9.16 -19.18
CA ASN A 173 21.64 -10.34 -18.37
C ASN A 173 21.32 -9.95 -16.93
N ALA A 174 22.13 -9.09 -16.33
CA ALA A 174 21.92 -8.65 -14.95
C ALA A 174 20.64 -7.82 -14.78
N ARG A 175 20.31 -6.98 -15.78
CA ARG A 175 19.04 -6.23 -15.78
C ARG A 175 17.85 -7.17 -15.90
N THR A 176 17.88 -8.09 -16.86
CA THR A 176 16.80 -9.08 -17.03
C THR A 176 16.58 -9.88 -15.75
N TYR A 177 17.65 -10.35 -15.13
CA TYR A 177 17.58 -11.09 -13.87
C TYR A 177 17.01 -10.23 -12.72
N ARG A 178 17.45 -8.98 -12.61
CA ARG A 178 16.95 -8.04 -11.59
C ARG A 178 15.45 -7.73 -11.80
N ASP A 179 15.03 -7.53 -13.03
CA ASP A 179 13.63 -7.25 -13.37
C ASP A 179 12.74 -8.46 -13.10
N GLU A 180 13.22 -9.67 -13.41
CA GLU A 180 12.53 -10.91 -13.07
C GLU A 180 12.39 -11.10 -11.55
N GLN A 181 13.46 -10.88 -10.80
CA GLN A 181 13.41 -10.95 -9.33
C GLN A 181 12.47 -9.92 -8.73
N ARG A 182 12.48 -8.68 -9.25
CA ARG A 182 11.54 -7.63 -8.80
C ARG A 182 10.09 -7.98 -9.15
N ALA A 183 9.84 -8.48 -10.35
CA ALA A 183 8.50 -8.88 -10.76
C ALA A 183 7.99 -10.03 -9.88
N ARG A 184 8.84 -11.03 -9.61
CA ARG A 184 8.52 -12.14 -8.72
C ARG A 184 8.24 -11.67 -7.30
N ALA A 185 9.11 -10.85 -6.72
CA ALA A 185 8.91 -10.30 -5.36
C ALA A 185 7.63 -9.45 -5.26
N ASN A 186 7.32 -8.67 -6.29
CA ASN A 186 6.08 -7.89 -6.34
C ASN A 186 4.85 -8.80 -6.39
N LEU A 187 4.87 -9.87 -7.19
CA LEU A 187 3.77 -10.85 -7.26
C LEU A 187 3.60 -11.57 -5.92
N GLU A 188 4.69 -12.02 -5.30
CA GLU A 188 4.66 -12.64 -3.97
C GLU A 188 4.08 -11.70 -2.92
N ALA A 189 4.49 -10.42 -2.91
CA ALA A 189 3.95 -9.41 -2.01
C ALA A 189 2.45 -9.15 -2.24
N LEU A 190 2.01 -9.04 -3.50
CA LEU A 190 0.60 -8.85 -3.84
C LEU A 190 -0.27 -10.03 -3.37
N VAL A 191 0.22 -11.26 -3.53
CA VAL A 191 -0.50 -12.46 -3.06
C VAL A 191 -0.51 -12.51 -1.53
N GLU A 192 0.64 -12.23 -0.87
CA GLU A 192 0.76 -12.30 0.59
C GLU A 192 -0.08 -11.23 1.30
N THR A 193 -0.24 -10.03 0.72
CA THR A 193 -1.03 -8.93 1.29
C THR A 193 -2.50 -8.93 0.83
N SER A 194 -2.91 -9.86 -0.02
CA SER A 194 -4.29 -9.97 -0.50
C SER A 194 -5.27 -10.19 0.68
N PRO A 195 -6.41 -9.47 0.72
CA PRO A 195 -7.48 -9.71 1.71
C PRO A 195 -8.26 -11.00 1.42
N VAL A 196 -7.94 -11.70 0.36
CA VAL A 196 -8.51 -13.01 0.01
C VAL A 196 -7.46 -14.07 0.30
N GLY A 197 -7.86 -15.14 1.00
CA GLY A 197 -7.01 -16.29 1.23
C GLY A 197 -6.69 -16.98 -0.10
N VAL A 198 -5.41 -17.21 -0.37
CA VAL A 198 -4.93 -17.93 -1.55
C VAL A 198 -4.20 -19.18 -1.10
N VAL A 199 -4.62 -20.32 -1.63
CA VAL A 199 -4.02 -21.63 -1.39
C VAL A 199 -3.67 -22.27 -2.73
N VAL A 200 -2.46 -22.78 -2.84
CA VAL A 200 -2.00 -23.50 -4.04
C VAL A 200 -1.86 -24.97 -3.67
N PHE A 201 -2.47 -25.83 -4.45
CA PHE A 201 -2.37 -27.28 -4.34
C PHE A 201 -1.60 -27.84 -5.54
N ASP A 202 -0.75 -28.83 -5.29
CA ASP A 202 -0.18 -29.65 -6.35
C ASP A 202 -1.28 -30.57 -6.94
N ALA A 203 -1.44 -30.55 -8.25
CA ALA A 203 -2.55 -31.27 -8.88
C ALA A 203 -2.38 -32.80 -8.85
N LYS A 204 -1.14 -33.30 -8.77
CA LYS A 204 -0.82 -34.74 -8.80
C LYS A 204 -0.96 -35.37 -7.42
N THR A 205 -0.50 -34.68 -6.39
CA THR A 205 -0.49 -35.19 -5.02
C THR A 205 -1.69 -34.73 -4.20
N GLY A 206 -2.37 -33.65 -4.62
CA GLY A 206 -3.42 -32.99 -3.83
C GLY A 206 -2.90 -32.27 -2.59
N LEU A 207 -1.59 -32.23 -2.38
CA LEU A 207 -0.98 -31.59 -1.23
C LEU A 207 -0.94 -30.07 -1.39
N MET A 208 -1.08 -29.39 -0.28
CA MET A 208 -0.96 -27.93 -0.19
C MET A 208 0.50 -27.52 -0.33
N VAL A 209 0.79 -26.68 -1.33
CA VAL A 209 2.15 -26.18 -1.65
C VAL A 209 2.40 -24.84 -1.00
N SER A 210 1.39 -23.96 -0.99
CA SER A 210 1.56 -22.57 -0.54
C SER A 210 0.25 -21.98 -0.01
N LEU A 211 0.36 -21.09 0.99
CA LEU A 211 -0.74 -20.27 1.53
C LEU A 211 -0.25 -18.85 1.73
N ASN A 212 -1.09 -17.87 1.41
CA ASN A 212 -0.84 -16.49 1.79
C ASN A 212 -1.25 -16.19 3.24
N ALA A 213 -0.97 -14.98 3.72
CA ALA A 213 -1.27 -14.54 5.08
C ALA A 213 -2.76 -14.71 5.45
N GLU A 214 -3.67 -14.34 4.57
CA GLU A 214 -5.11 -14.42 4.82
C GLU A 214 -5.61 -15.88 4.86
N ALA A 215 -5.13 -16.75 3.98
CA ALA A 215 -5.44 -18.19 4.06
C ALA A 215 -4.93 -18.79 5.36
N LYS A 216 -3.73 -18.43 5.81
CA LYS A 216 -3.19 -18.83 7.11
C LYS A 216 -4.09 -18.37 8.25
N ARG A 217 -4.57 -17.11 8.22
CA ARG A 217 -5.51 -16.58 9.24
C ARG A 217 -6.81 -17.38 9.31
N ILE A 218 -7.42 -17.66 8.15
CA ILE A 218 -8.66 -18.46 8.06
C ILE A 218 -8.42 -19.87 8.60
N VAL A 219 -7.33 -20.53 8.18
CA VAL A 219 -6.97 -21.88 8.61
C VAL A 219 -6.57 -21.92 10.09
N GLN A 220 -5.91 -20.89 10.61
CA GLN A 220 -5.61 -20.79 12.05
C GLN A 220 -6.86 -20.72 12.91
N GLY A 221 -7.94 -20.08 12.43
CA GLY A 221 -9.25 -20.13 13.09
C GLY A 221 -9.84 -21.54 13.24
N LEU A 222 -9.42 -22.45 12.37
CA LEU A 222 -9.81 -23.88 12.35
C LEU A 222 -8.72 -24.80 12.94
N HIS A 223 -7.55 -24.28 13.29
CA HIS A 223 -6.38 -25.05 13.73
C HIS A 223 -6.63 -25.71 15.08
N MET A 224 -6.31 -27.01 15.16
CA MET A 224 -6.35 -27.78 16.42
C MET A 224 -4.95 -27.70 17.10
N PRO A 225 -4.88 -27.40 18.42
CA PRO A 225 -3.61 -27.19 19.13
C PRO A 225 -2.61 -28.36 19.04
N ASP A 226 -3.10 -29.59 18.82
CA ASP A 226 -2.29 -30.79 18.83
C ASP A 226 -1.85 -31.28 17.44
N ARG A 227 -2.08 -30.53 16.38
CA ARG A 227 -1.75 -30.94 15.01
C ARG A 227 -1.02 -29.85 14.22
N PRO A 228 -0.09 -30.23 13.30
CA PRO A 228 0.54 -29.28 12.39
C PRO A 228 -0.51 -28.60 11.49
N LEU A 229 -0.23 -27.35 11.10
CA LEU A 229 -1.14 -26.57 10.24
C LEU A 229 -1.36 -27.24 8.86
N GLU A 230 -0.35 -27.96 8.38
CA GLU A 230 -0.37 -28.68 7.10
C GLU A 230 -1.37 -29.87 7.12
N SER A 231 -1.65 -30.45 8.28
CA SER A 231 -2.62 -31.55 8.42
C SER A 231 -4.08 -31.07 8.55
N VAL A 232 -4.32 -29.76 8.60
CA VAL A 232 -5.68 -29.21 8.72
C VAL A 232 -6.51 -29.54 7.46
N SER A 233 -5.89 -29.63 6.28
CA SER A 233 -6.56 -30.04 5.04
C SER A 233 -7.17 -31.45 5.10
N GLU A 234 -6.63 -32.35 5.93
CA GLU A 234 -7.13 -33.73 6.08
C GLU A 234 -8.39 -33.83 6.98
N ILE A 235 -8.59 -32.84 7.85
CA ILE A 235 -9.67 -32.83 8.85
C ILE A 235 -10.79 -31.84 8.54
N ILE A 236 -10.56 -30.92 7.62
CA ILE A 236 -11.56 -29.93 7.20
C ILE A 236 -12.67 -30.66 6.42
N THR A 237 -13.89 -30.48 6.89
CA THR A 237 -15.09 -30.87 6.18
C THR A 237 -15.71 -29.64 5.53
N CYS A 238 -15.90 -29.68 4.22
CA CYS A 238 -16.58 -28.64 3.45
C CYS A 238 -18.07 -29.00 3.30
N ARG A 239 -18.93 -28.09 3.73
CA ARG A 239 -20.39 -28.24 3.56
C ARG A 239 -20.90 -27.15 2.62
N ARG A 240 -21.62 -27.51 1.59
CA ARG A 240 -22.33 -26.59 0.73
C ARG A 240 -23.61 -26.08 1.39
N ILE A 241 -24.20 -25.03 0.81
CA ILE A 241 -25.47 -24.45 1.27
C ILE A 241 -26.61 -25.47 1.20
N ASP A 242 -26.59 -26.37 0.21
CA ASP A 242 -27.60 -27.47 0.09
C ASP A 242 -27.47 -28.55 1.17
N GLY A 243 -26.50 -28.41 2.08
CA GLY A 243 -26.24 -29.38 3.16
C GLY A 243 -25.36 -30.56 2.75
N SER A 244 -24.98 -30.68 1.47
CA SER A 244 -24.08 -31.73 1.03
C SER A 244 -22.69 -31.53 1.63
N VAL A 245 -22.14 -32.60 2.19
CA VAL A 245 -20.82 -32.61 2.83
C VAL A 245 -19.82 -33.15 1.82
N VAL A 246 -18.72 -32.41 1.62
CA VAL A 246 -17.65 -32.81 0.73
C VAL A 246 -16.33 -32.73 1.52
N SER A 247 -15.62 -33.85 1.64
CA SER A 247 -14.28 -33.89 2.20
C SER A 247 -13.31 -33.23 1.23
N LEU A 248 -12.37 -32.42 1.74
CA LEU A 248 -11.32 -31.84 0.88
C LEU A 248 -10.47 -32.91 0.20
N ALA A 249 -10.31 -34.07 0.87
CA ALA A 249 -9.65 -35.25 0.31
C ALA A 249 -10.51 -36.00 -0.74
N GLU A 250 -11.83 -35.85 -0.69
CA GLU A 250 -12.79 -36.46 -1.60
C GLU A 250 -13.39 -35.47 -2.60
N LEU A 251 -13.03 -34.18 -2.51
CA LEU A 251 -13.34 -33.25 -3.58
C LEU A 251 -12.71 -33.81 -4.85
N PRO A 252 -13.48 -34.16 -5.88
CA PRO A 252 -12.90 -34.48 -7.17
C PRO A 252 -12.37 -33.19 -7.85
N LEU A 253 -11.58 -32.41 -7.08
CA LEU A 253 -10.82 -31.28 -7.57
C LEU A 253 -9.96 -31.76 -8.75
N ALA A 254 -9.31 -32.91 -8.60
CA ALA A 254 -8.51 -33.49 -9.68
C ALA A 254 -9.36 -33.94 -10.89
N GLU A 255 -10.54 -34.54 -10.70
CA GLU A 255 -11.38 -35.00 -11.81
C GLU A 255 -12.18 -33.86 -12.48
N ARG A 256 -12.75 -32.92 -11.73
CA ARG A 256 -13.45 -31.74 -12.26
C ARG A 256 -12.48 -30.72 -12.84
N LEU A 257 -11.30 -30.57 -12.25
CA LEU A 257 -10.27 -29.64 -12.70
C LEU A 257 -9.42 -30.25 -13.81
N SER A 258 -9.30 -31.58 -13.92
CA SER A 258 -8.72 -32.25 -15.08
C SER A 258 -9.54 -32.01 -16.35
N SER A 259 -10.83 -31.68 -16.24
CA SER A 259 -11.67 -31.23 -17.37
C SER A 259 -11.55 -29.74 -17.69
N GLY A 260 -10.66 -28.99 -17.02
CA GLY A 260 -10.49 -27.53 -17.21
C GLY A 260 -11.63 -26.67 -16.65
N GLN A 261 -12.57 -27.25 -15.88
CA GLN A 261 -13.67 -26.51 -15.27
C GLN A 261 -13.18 -25.74 -14.03
N THR A 262 -13.47 -24.43 -13.98
CA THR A 262 -13.26 -23.60 -12.78
C THR A 262 -14.47 -23.68 -11.87
N LEU A 263 -14.26 -23.80 -10.55
CA LEU A 263 -15.30 -23.53 -9.56
C LEU A 263 -15.32 -22.02 -9.30
N ARG A 264 -16.52 -21.43 -9.31
CA ARG A 264 -16.67 -19.99 -9.07
C ARG A 264 -17.81 -19.71 -8.11
N ASN A 265 -17.51 -18.87 -7.13
CA ASN A 265 -18.48 -18.32 -6.16
C ASN A 265 -19.28 -19.44 -5.42
N GLU A 266 -18.61 -20.52 -5.05
CA GLU A 266 -19.22 -21.56 -4.23
C GLU A 266 -19.17 -21.13 -2.76
N GLU A 267 -20.34 -20.90 -2.14
CA GLU A 267 -20.42 -20.68 -0.70
C GLU A 267 -20.28 -22.01 0.01
N MET A 268 -19.29 -22.09 0.90
CA MET A 268 -18.98 -23.29 1.66
C MET A 268 -18.74 -22.96 3.14
N VAL A 269 -19.18 -23.84 4.01
CA VAL A 269 -18.83 -23.84 5.42
C VAL A 269 -17.69 -24.82 5.63
N LEU A 270 -16.52 -24.31 5.95
CA LEU A 270 -15.37 -25.10 6.39
C LEU A 270 -15.53 -25.41 7.87
N SER A 271 -15.53 -26.66 8.28
CA SER A 271 -15.71 -27.07 9.67
C SER A 271 -14.68 -28.11 10.08
N VAL A 272 -14.35 -28.12 11.37
CA VAL A 272 -13.50 -29.14 12.01
C VAL A 272 -14.28 -29.90 13.06
N PRO A 273 -13.81 -31.09 13.47
CA PRO A 273 -14.57 -32.00 14.35
C PRO A 273 -14.93 -31.40 15.72
N ASP A 274 -14.22 -30.38 16.20
CA ASP A 274 -14.52 -29.71 17.48
C ASP A 274 -15.67 -28.69 17.39
N GLY A 275 -16.29 -28.53 16.20
CA GLY A 275 -17.44 -27.66 15.99
C GLY A 275 -17.12 -26.25 15.52
N ARG A 276 -15.85 -25.87 15.47
CA ARG A 276 -15.46 -24.57 14.86
C ARG A 276 -15.69 -24.61 13.36
N SER A 277 -16.14 -23.48 12.83
CA SER A 277 -16.43 -23.36 11.40
C SER A 277 -16.21 -21.93 10.91
N VAL A 278 -15.88 -21.82 9.63
CA VAL A 278 -15.77 -20.55 8.93
C VAL A 278 -16.60 -20.67 7.64
N LYS A 279 -17.46 -19.69 7.39
CA LYS A 279 -18.20 -19.60 6.14
C LYS A 279 -17.37 -18.82 5.12
N THR A 280 -17.13 -19.44 3.97
CA THR A 280 -16.24 -18.91 2.93
C THR A 280 -16.90 -18.91 1.57
N LEU A 281 -16.51 -17.94 0.74
CA LEU A 281 -16.72 -17.97 -0.70
C LEU A 281 -15.46 -18.55 -1.35
N LEU A 282 -15.62 -19.68 -2.05
CA LEU A 282 -14.54 -20.44 -2.63
C LEU A 282 -14.53 -20.35 -4.14
N ASN A 283 -13.35 -20.12 -4.73
CA ASN A 283 -13.11 -20.32 -6.16
C ASN A 283 -11.91 -21.24 -6.33
N ALA A 284 -11.93 -22.10 -7.35
CA ALA A 284 -10.81 -22.96 -7.69
C ALA A 284 -10.51 -22.87 -9.20
N THR A 285 -9.26 -22.62 -9.53
CA THR A 285 -8.79 -22.44 -10.90
C THR A 285 -7.60 -23.35 -11.15
N PRO A 286 -7.66 -24.26 -12.15
CA PRO A 286 -6.54 -25.09 -12.53
C PRO A 286 -5.50 -24.24 -13.30
N ILE A 287 -4.22 -24.54 -13.07
CA ILE A 287 -3.08 -23.97 -13.80
C ILE A 287 -2.45 -25.09 -14.61
N ALA A 288 -2.42 -24.90 -15.92
CA ALA A 288 -1.79 -25.84 -16.85
C ALA A 288 -0.27 -25.62 -16.87
N GLY A 289 0.48 -26.73 -16.86
CA GLY A 289 1.89 -26.76 -17.14
C GLY A 289 2.21 -26.57 -18.64
N ALA A 290 3.50 -26.59 -18.98
CA ALA A 290 4.00 -26.35 -20.33
C ALA A 290 3.52 -27.41 -21.37
N GLU A 291 3.19 -28.63 -20.93
CA GLU A 291 2.71 -29.74 -21.76
C GLU A 291 1.16 -29.79 -21.85
N GLY A 292 0.46 -28.86 -21.17
CA GLY A 292 -1.00 -28.77 -21.18
C GLY A 292 -1.68 -29.64 -20.11
N ASP A 293 -0.94 -30.38 -19.31
CA ASP A 293 -1.42 -31.05 -18.09
C ASP A 293 -1.66 -30.04 -16.96
N ILE A 294 -2.55 -30.37 -16.02
CA ILE A 294 -2.77 -29.52 -14.84
C ILE A 294 -1.64 -29.77 -13.85
N GLU A 295 -0.83 -28.74 -13.61
CA GLU A 295 0.29 -28.78 -12.69
C GLU A 295 -0.12 -28.41 -11.26
N SER A 296 -0.97 -27.41 -11.13
CA SER A 296 -1.42 -26.93 -9.83
C SER A 296 -2.86 -26.40 -9.88
N VAL A 297 -3.47 -26.26 -8.70
CA VAL A 297 -4.78 -25.66 -8.51
C VAL A 297 -4.68 -24.51 -7.52
N VAL A 298 -5.09 -23.33 -7.97
CA VAL A 298 -5.21 -22.16 -7.10
C VAL A 298 -6.62 -22.08 -6.56
N VAL A 299 -6.75 -22.14 -5.24
CA VAL A 299 -8.02 -21.97 -4.53
C VAL A 299 -7.99 -20.62 -3.82
N THR A 300 -9.02 -19.81 -4.04
CA THR A 300 -9.22 -18.58 -3.28
C THR A 300 -10.35 -18.75 -2.27
N LEU A 301 -10.15 -18.24 -1.06
CA LEU A 301 -11.05 -18.31 0.07
C LEU A 301 -11.33 -16.90 0.58
N GLN A 302 -12.57 -16.48 0.57
CA GLN A 302 -12.99 -15.22 1.18
C GLN A 302 -13.85 -15.50 2.40
N ASP A 303 -13.42 -15.01 3.57
CA ASP A 303 -14.18 -15.09 4.82
C ASP A 303 -15.44 -14.23 4.71
N LEU A 304 -16.61 -14.83 4.88
CA LEU A 304 -17.89 -14.14 4.79
C LEU A 304 -18.38 -13.61 6.15
N ALA A 305 -17.74 -13.95 7.26
CA ALA A 305 -18.16 -13.50 8.59
C ALA A 305 -18.23 -11.96 8.73
N PRO A 306 -17.29 -11.16 8.20
CA PRO A 306 -17.39 -9.71 8.26
C PRO A 306 -18.60 -9.15 7.50
N PHE A 307 -18.97 -9.77 6.38
CA PHE A 307 -20.13 -9.36 5.57
C PHE A 307 -21.43 -9.73 6.25
N GLU A 308 -21.52 -10.92 6.83
CA GLU A 308 -22.70 -11.37 7.60
C GLU A 308 -22.93 -10.50 8.83
N GLU A 309 -21.87 -10.11 9.54
CA GLU A 309 -21.98 -9.21 10.68
C GLU A 309 -22.46 -7.82 10.27
N LEU A 310 -21.96 -7.27 9.14
CA LEU A 310 -22.43 -6.01 8.60
C LEU A 310 -23.94 -6.07 8.23
N GLU A 311 -24.37 -7.12 7.54
CA GLU A 311 -25.79 -7.32 7.17
C GLU A 311 -26.66 -7.53 8.42
N ARG A 312 -26.16 -8.24 9.45
CA ARG A 312 -26.84 -8.37 10.73
C ARG A 312 -27.02 -7.01 11.41
N MET A 313 -25.96 -6.22 11.52
CA MET A 313 -26.02 -4.89 12.11
C MET A 313 -26.97 -3.96 11.34
N ARG A 314 -26.95 -4.03 10.01
CA ARG A 314 -27.86 -3.27 9.15
C ARG A 314 -29.32 -3.65 9.40
N THR A 315 -29.61 -4.94 9.52
CA THR A 315 -30.96 -5.45 9.76
C THR A 315 -31.45 -5.04 11.15
N GLU A 316 -30.60 -5.16 12.16
CA GLU A 316 -30.90 -4.74 13.54
C GLU A 316 -31.15 -3.24 13.64
N PHE A 317 -30.32 -2.43 12.99
CA PHE A 317 -30.51 -0.98 12.90
C PHE A 317 -31.87 -0.61 12.29
N LEU A 318 -32.25 -1.24 11.17
CA LEU A 318 -33.56 -1.00 10.54
C LEU A 318 -34.73 -1.42 11.43
N ALA A 319 -34.56 -2.49 12.21
CA ALA A 319 -35.58 -2.94 13.16
C ALA A 319 -35.76 -1.93 14.31
N ILE A 320 -34.66 -1.42 14.88
CA ILE A 320 -34.68 -0.39 15.93
C ILE A 320 -35.35 0.88 15.42
N VAL A 321 -34.92 1.41 14.26
CA VAL A 321 -35.53 2.61 13.65
C VAL A 321 -37.03 2.43 13.43
N SER A 322 -37.42 1.27 12.91
CA SER A 322 -38.86 0.98 12.67
C SER A 322 -39.67 0.96 13.97
N HIS A 323 -39.09 0.45 15.04
CA HIS A 323 -39.73 0.40 16.36
C HIS A 323 -39.89 1.81 16.95
N GLU A 324 -38.79 2.61 16.93
CA GLU A 324 -38.76 3.97 17.49
C GLU A 324 -39.68 4.94 16.73
N LEU A 325 -39.90 4.75 15.43
CA LEU A 325 -40.87 5.53 14.66
C LEU A 325 -42.31 5.07 14.84
N ARG A 326 -42.55 3.76 15.09
CA ARG A 326 -43.90 3.20 15.24
C ARG A 326 -44.59 3.66 16.53
N THR A 327 -43.86 3.79 17.62
CA THR A 327 -44.39 4.15 18.95
C THR A 327 -45.03 5.55 18.92
N PRO A 328 -44.34 6.64 18.53
CA PRO A 328 -44.92 7.98 18.45
C PRO A 328 -46.05 8.04 17.41
N LEU A 329 -45.92 7.36 16.26
CA LEU A 329 -46.95 7.32 15.24
C LEU A 329 -48.23 6.65 15.78
N THR A 330 -48.13 5.60 16.57
CA THR A 330 -49.27 4.94 17.23
C THR A 330 -49.95 5.87 18.21
N SER A 331 -49.19 6.64 19.00
CA SER A 331 -49.71 7.65 19.93
C SER A 331 -50.46 8.78 19.20
N ILE A 332 -49.87 9.33 18.10
CA ILE A 332 -50.52 10.33 17.26
C ILE A 332 -51.85 9.80 16.71
N LYS A 333 -51.79 8.57 16.11
CA LYS A 333 -52.98 7.97 15.50
C LYS A 333 -54.08 7.66 16.54
N GLY A 334 -53.69 7.19 17.71
CA GLY A 334 -54.61 6.93 18.82
C GLY A 334 -55.26 8.21 19.34
N SER A 335 -54.49 9.27 19.60
CA SER A 335 -54.97 10.56 20.03
C SER A 335 -55.92 11.18 18.98
N THR A 336 -55.53 11.13 17.72
CA THR A 336 -56.38 11.63 16.61
C THR A 336 -57.69 10.84 16.49
N ALA A 337 -57.64 9.51 16.57
CA ALA A 337 -58.84 8.66 16.52
C ALA A 337 -59.79 8.95 17.69
N THR A 338 -59.23 9.16 18.88
CA THR A 338 -60.04 9.50 20.09
C THR A 338 -60.72 10.86 19.94
N VAL A 339 -60.01 11.88 19.45
CA VAL A 339 -60.60 13.21 19.19
C VAL A 339 -61.67 13.11 18.14
N LEU A 340 -61.47 12.41 17.04
CA LEU A 340 -62.43 12.27 15.96
C LEU A 340 -63.72 11.52 16.40
N ALA A 341 -63.57 10.49 17.24
CA ALA A 341 -64.72 9.68 17.70
C ALA A 341 -65.59 10.39 18.76
N ALA A 342 -64.99 11.29 19.55
CA ALA A 342 -65.67 11.90 20.70
C ALA A 342 -65.73 13.42 20.67
N SER A 343 -65.33 14.08 19.56
CA SER A 343 -65.22 15.55 19.40
C SER A 343 -66.42 16.37 19.97
N PRO A 344 -67.68 15.99 19.82
CA PRO A 344 -68.76 16.78 20.39
C PRO A 344 -68.91 16.69 21.92
N ARG A 345 -68.13 15.71 22.56
CA ARG A 345 -68.26 15.44 24.01
C ARG A 345 -67.05 15.96 24.83
N PHE A 346 -65.98 16.35 24.19
CA PHE A 346 -64.79 16.85 24.91
C PHE A 346 -64.92 18.31 25.25
N ALA A 347 -64.54 18.71 26.47
CA ALA A 347 -64.27 20.07 26.80
C ALA A 347 -63.10 20.62 26.00
N PRO A 348 -63.07 21.95 25.67
CA PRO A 348 -61.95 22.55 24.92
C PRO A 348 -60.57 22.29 25.55
N ALA A 349 -60.50 22.20 26.85
CA ALA A 349 -59.24 21.92 27.58
C ALA A 349 -58.74 20.48 27.38
N GLU A 350 -59.66 19.49 27.32
CA GLU A 350 -59.33 18.08 27.05
C GLU A 350 -58.87 17.88 25.60
N MET A 351 -59.53 18.56 24.67
CA MET A 351 -59.14 18.52 23.25
C MET A 351 -57.75 19.12 23.05
N LEU A 352 -57.45 20.22 23.76
CA LEU A 352 -56.12 20.85 23.70
C LEU A 352 -55.02 19.91 24.26
N GLN A 353 -55.33 19.05 25.22
CA GLN A 353 -54.40 18.07 25.73
C GLN A 353 -54.02 17.00 24.68
N PHE A 354 -54.98 16.50 23.88
CA PHE A 354 -54.73 15.60 22.80
C PHE A 354 -53.88 16.25 21.69
N PHE A 355 -54.16 17.51 21.35
CA PHE A 355 -53.32 18.23 20.38
C PHE A 355 -51.88 18.42 20.86
N ARG A 356 -51.66 18.69 22.14
CA ARG A 356 -50.30 18.74 22.73
C ARG A 356 -49.59 17.41 22.65
N ILE A 357 -50.30 16.29 22.87
CA ILE A 357 -49.69 14.95 22.72
C ILE A 357 -49.31 14.72 21.26
N ILE A 358 -50.18 15.06 20.31
CA ILE A 358 -49.90 14.88 18.88
C ILE A 358 -48.69 15.73 18.47
N ASP A 359 -48.64 16.98 18.85
CA ASP A 359 -47.57 17.92 18.55
C ASP A 359 -46.22 17.44 19.13
N GLY A 360 -46.20 17.09 20.40
CA GLY A 360 -44.99 16.57 21.05
C GLY A 360 -44.47 15.26 20.45
N GLN A 361 -45.37 14.36 20.01
CA GLN A 361 -44.95 13.14 19.32
C GLN A 361 -44.45 13.41 17.87
N ALA A 362 -44.99 14.40 17.18
CA ALA A 362 -44.53 14.82 15.87
C ALA A 362 -43.16 15.48 15.95
N ASP A 363 -42.93 16.33 16.96
CA ASP A 363 -41.60 16.92 17.23
C ASP A 363 -40.55 15.83 17.58
N HIS A 364 -40.93 14.85 18.40
CA HIS A 364 -40.06 13.71 18.72
C HIS A 364 -39.68 12.94 17.46
N MET A 365 -40.64 12.63 16.56
CA MET A 365 -40.33 11.97 15.29
C MET A 365 -39.40 12.82 14.40
N SER A 366 -39.65 14.13 14.34
CA SER A 366 -38.80 15.04 13.58
C SER A 366 -37.37 15.05 14.10
N GLY A 367 -37.19 15.03 15.42
CA GLY A 367 -35.87 14.85 16.06
C GLY A 367 -35.17 13.55 15.68
N LEU A 368 -35.89 12.41 15.80
CA LEU A 368 -35.34 11.09 15.42
C LEU A 368 -34.90 11.04 13.96
N ILE A 369 -35.71 11.61 13.04
CA ILE A 369 -35.35 11.68 11.62
C ILE A 369 -34.10 12.54 11.40
N GLY A 370 -34.02 13.68 12.10
CA GLY A 370 -32.84 14.55 12.08
C GLY A 370 -31.56 13.84 12.53
N ASP A 371 -31.63 13.13 13.64
CA ASP A 371 -30.50 12.34 14.18
C ASP A 371 -30.08 11.24 13.22
N LEU A 372 -31.01 10.55 12.57
CA LEU A 372 -30.76 9.52 11.59
C LEU A 372 -30.03 10.06 10.34
N LEU A 373 -30.47 11.22 9.85
CA LEU A 373 -29.83 11.91 8.71
C LEU A 373 -28.43 12.41 9.08
N ASP A 374 -28.26 12.93 10.29
CA ASP A 374 -26.95 13.35 10.77
C ASP A 374 -25.99 12.15 10.95
N ALA A 375 -26.45 11.02 11.50
CA ALA A 375 -25.69 9.78 11.57
C ALA A 375 -25.26 9.30 10.18
N GLY A 376 -26.17 9.33 9.20
CA GLY A 376 -25.86 8.99 7.80
C GLY A 376 -24.79 9.91 7.18
N ARG A 377 -24.88 11.21 7.45
CA ARG A 377 -23.87 12.19 6.95
C ARG A 377 -22.51 12.03 7.61
N ILE A 378 -22.48 11.68 8.90
CA ILE A 378 -21.24 11.36 9.62
C ILE A 378 -20.59 10.11 9.02
N ALA A 379 -21.38 9.04 8.84
CA ALA A 379 -20.87 7.76 8.30
C ALA A 379 -20.30 7.90 6.87
N THR A 380 -20.87 8.79 6.05
CA THR A 380 -20.38 9.06 4.69
C THR A 380 -19.33 10.17 4.61
N GLY A 381 -18.93 10.78 5.74
CA GLY A 381 -17.98 11.90 5.76
C GLY A 381 -18.49 13.17 5.07
N THR A 382 -19.83 13.28 4.84
CA THR A 382 -20.45 14.42 4.15
C THR A 382 -20.99 15.49 5.10
N LEU A 383 -20.84 15.29 6.42
CA LEU A 383 -21.22 16.29 7.40
C LEU A 383 -20.29 17.51 7.29
N SER A 384 -20.82 18.64 6.83
CA SER A 384 -20.11 19.91 6.82
C SER A 384 -20.30 20.65 8.15
N VAL A 385 -19.20 21.15 8.71
CA VAL A 385 -19.21 22.00 9.91
C VAL A 385 -18.78 23.40 9.51
N SER A 386 -19.62 24.38 9.72
CA SER A 386 -19.35 25.80 9.43
C SER A 386 -18.92 26.52 10.70
N ALA A 387 -17.62 26.43 11.02
CA ALA A 387 -17.05 27.06 12.21
C ALA A 387 -16.94 28.58 12.04
N GLU A 388 -17.55 29.34 12.95
CA GLU A 388 -17.48 30.81 13.03
C GLU A 388 -17.13 31.27 14.45
N PRO A 389 -16.56 32.48 14.62
CA PRO A 389 -16.31 33.03 15.94
C PRO A 389 -17.64 33.17 16.73
N SER A 390 -17.72 32.50 17.86
CA SER A 390 -18.95 32.38 18.65
C SER A 390 -18.68 32.61 20.13
N ASP A 391 -19.60 33.35 20.76
CA ASP A 391 -19.57 33.55 22.20
C ASP A 391 -20.19 32.33 22.91
N VAL A 392 -19.42 31.71 23.78
CA VAL A 392 -19.82 30.50 24.53
C VAL A 392 -21.05 30.76 25.39
N ARG A 393 -21.13 31.94 26.04
CA ARG A 393 -22.29 32.34 26.86
C ARG A 393 -23.57 32.41 26.02
N ALA A 394 -23.49 33.03 24.85
CA ALA A 394 -24.62 33.13 23.94
C ALA A 394 -25.11 31.77 23.44
N LEU A 395 -24.18 30.83 23.20
CA LEU A 395 -24.50 29.44 22.81
C LEU A 395 -25.21 28.69 23.93
N VAL A 396 -24.70 28.77 25.16
CA VAL A 396 -25.28 28.10 26.32
C VAL A 396 -26.67 28.72 26.64
N ASP A 397 -26.82 30.08 26.63
CA ASP A 397 -28.09 30.72 26.89
C ASP A 397 -29.16 30.37 25.85
N ARG A 398 -28.77 30.21 24.59
CA ARG A 398 -29.66 29.76 23.53
C ARG A 398 -30.10 28.31 23.71
N ALA A 399 -29.19 27.41 24.00
CA ALA A 399 -29.49 26.00 24.28
C ALA A 399 -30.41 25.88 25.51
N ARG A 400 -30.13 26.64 26.59
CA ARG A 400 -30.96 26.71 27.78
C ARG A 400 -32.36 27.22 27.48
N SER A 401 -32.48 28.31 26.71
CA SER A 401 -33.77 28.90 26.34
C SER A 401 -34.61 27.94 25.49
N SER A 402 -33.96 27.24 24.54
CA SER A 402 -34.61 26.19 23.73
C SER A 402 -35.10 25.04 24.62
N PHE A 403 -34.26 24.56 25.55
CA PHE A 403 -34.62 23.49 26.48
C PHE A 403 -35.78 23.86 27.40
N LEU A 404 -35.76 25.07 28.00
CA LEU A 404 -36.83 25.57 28.89
C LEU A 404 -38.12 25.90 28.18
N GLY A 405 -38.12 26.12 26.87
CA GLY A 405 -39.29 26.28 26.03
C GLY A 405 -40.07 24.98 25.80
N GLY A 406 -39.47 23.82 26.09
CA GLY A 406 -40.15 22.52 26.12
C GLY A 406 -40.88 22.28 27.44
N ASP A 407 -41.57 21.13 27.55
CA ASP A 407 -42.37 20.75 28.73
C ASP A 407 -41.53 20.19 29.89
N HIS A 408 -40.27 20.67 30.02
CA HIS A 408 -39.31 20.23 31.04
C HIS A 408 -39.47 21.01 32.35
N ARG A 409 -39.61 20.29 33.47
CA ARG A 409 -39.76 20.86 34.82
C ARG A 409 -38.46 21.12 35.53
N HIS A 410 -37.33 20.79 34.92
CA HIS A 410 -36.02 20.95 35.56
C HIS A 410 -35.54 22.41 35.47
N SER A 411 -34.91 22.90 36.54
CA SER A 411 -34.20 24.16 36.51
C SER A 411 -32.77 23.94 35.95
N VAL A 412 -32.30 24.85 35.09
CA VAL A 412 -30.93 24.83 34.54
C VAL A 412 -30.13 25.94 35.15
N LEU A 413 -29.12 25.58 35.97
CA LEU A 413 -28.17 26.51 36.58
C LEU A 413 -26.98 26.68 35.63
N VAL A 414 -26.63 27.91 35.28
CA VAL A 414 -25.53 28.24 34.39
C VAL A 414 -24.43 28.95 35.20
N ASP A 415 -23.28 28.32 35.25
CA ASP A 415 -22.09 28.82 35.91
C ASP A 415 -20.92 28.99 34.90
N LEU A 416 -20.82 30.19 34.34
CA LEU A 416 -19.85 30.54 33.33
C LEU A 416 -18.95 31.68 33.81
N PRO A 417 -17.61 31.52 33.74
CA PRO A 417 -16.69 32.64 33.99
C PRO A 417 -16.97 33.81 33.05
N PRO A 418 -16.78 35.05 33.51
CA PRO A 418 -17.09 36.25 32.71
C PRO A 418 -16.04 36.47 31.60
N ASP A 419 -14.88 35.86 31.66
CA ASP A 419 -13.72 36.07 30.81
C ASP A 419 -13.45 34.91 29.83
N LEU A 420 -14.50 34.12 29.48
CA LEU A 420 -14.38 33.07 28.49
C LEU A 420 -14.05 33.65 27.09
N PRO A 421 -13.06 33.10 26.40
CA PRO A 421 -12.73 33.53 25.06
C PRO A 421 -13.82 33.09 24.06
N ALA A 422 -13.93 33.83 22.94
CA ALA A 422 -14.72 33.37 21.80
C ALA A 422 -14.10 32.08 21.21
N VAL A 423 -14.93 31.18 20.72
CA VAL A 423 -14.54 29.90 20.15
C VAL A 423 -14.92 29.82 18.67
N MET A 424 -14.12 29.11 17.89
CA MET A 424 -14.48 28.76 16.52
C MET A 424 -15.45 27.57 16.55
N ALA A 425 -16.72 27.80 16.32
CA ALA A 425 -17.73 26.77 16.46
C ALA A 425 -18.89 26.97 15.46
N ASP A 426 -19.47 25.85 15.01
CA ASP A 426 -20.76 25.86 14.33
C ASP A 426 -21.85 26.04 15.40
N ARG A 427 -22.49 27.20 15.38
CA ARG A 427 -23.48 27.59 16.40
C ARG A 427 -24.66 26.61 16.48
N GLN A 428 -25.17 26.18 15.34
CA GLN A 428 -26.32 25.28 15.31
C GLN A 428 -25.94 23.91 15.87
N ARG A 429 -24.78 23.39 15.52
CA ARG A 429 -24.28 22.09 16.02
C ARG A 429 -24.00 22.11 17.50
N VAL A 430 -23.37 23.17 18.01
CA VAL A 430 -23.11 23.28 19.45
C VAL A 430 -24.43 23.38 20.25
N ILE A 431 -25.42 24.15 19.75
CA ILE A 431 -26.74 24.24 20.40
C ILE A 431 -27.42 22.85 20.38
N GLN A 432 -27.35 22.12 19.29
CA GLN A 432 -27.91 20.76 19.16
C GLN A 432 -27.24 19.81 20.18
N ILE A 433 -25.90 19.81 20.30
CA ILE A 433 -25.14 18.99 21.25
C ILE A 433 -25.58 19.33 22.69
N LEU A 434 -25.63 20.62 23.03
CA LEU A 434 -26.04 21.05 24.38
C LEU A 434 -27.49 20.69 24.68
N HIS A 435 -28.40 20.82 23.71
CA HIS A 435 -29.77 20.39 23.87
C HIS A 435 -29.91 18.90 24.13
N ASN A 436 -29.16 18.06 23.39
CA ASN A 436 -29.12 16.61 23.59
C ASN A 436 -28.60 16.24 24.99
N LEU A 437 -27.52 16.91 25.45
CA LEU A 437 -26.98 16.70 26.78
C LEU A 437 -27.95 17.12 27.88
N LEU A 438 -28.63 18.27 27.73
CA LEU A 438 -29.64 18.74 28.69
C LEU A 438 -30.86 17.79 28.73
N SER A 439 -31.31 17.30 27.58
CA SER A 439 -32.43 16.34 27.49
C SER A 439 -32.06 15.00 28.15
N ASN A 440 -30.87 14.49 27.94
CA ASN A 440 -30.36 13.27 28.58
C ASN A 440 -30.27 13.45 30.10
N ALA A 441 -29.74 14.58 30.56
CA ALA A 441 -29.67 14.92 31.97
C ALA A 441 -31.08 14.99 32.62
N ALA A 442 -32.05 15.60 31.92
CA ALA A 442 -33.41 15.68 32.41
C ALA A 442 -34.13 14.32 32.48
N SER A 443 -33.85 13.44 31.54
CA SER A 443 -34.41 12.08 31.53
C SER A 443 -33.85 11.18 32.65
N SER A 444 -32.61 11.45 33.08
CA SER A 444 -31.87 10.62 34.07
C SER A 444 -32.00 11.14 35.50
N ALA A 445 -32.30 12.42 35.68
CA ALA A 445 -32.33 13.08 36.99
C ALA A 445 -33.76 13.22 37.54
N PRO A 446 -33.94 13.26 38.90
CA PRO A 446 -35.23 13.56 39.48
C PRO A 446 -35.70 14.98 39.11
N GLU A 447 -37.02 15.17 38.83
CA GLU A 447 -37.60 16.48 38.42
C GLU A 447 -37.27 17.65 39.35
N SER A 448 -37.00 17.36 40.60
CA SER A 448 -36.66 18.39 41.64
C SER A 448 -35.19 18.80 41.66
N SER A 449 -34.33 18.10 40.91
CA SER A 449 -32.88 18.40 40.91
C SER A 449 -32.53 19.35 39.78
N PRO A 450 -31.66 20.37 40.04
CA PRO A 450 -31.17 21.24 39.01
C PRO A 450 -30.16 20.53 38.13
N ILE A 451 -30.17 20.83 36.81
CA ILE A 451 -29.11 20.49 35.85
C ILE A 451 -28.11 21.66 35.85
N GLN A 452 -26.85 21.38 36.02
CA GLN A 452 -25.81 22.40 36.03
C GLN A 452 -25.03 22.42 34.75
N VAL A 453 -24.90 23.60 34.13
CA VAL A 453 -24.02 23.85 32.98
C VAL A 453 -22.92 24.74 33.40
N SER A 454 -21.67 24.27 33.26
CA SER A 454 -20.47 25.04 33.55
C SER A 454 -19.52 25.06 32.37
N ALA A 455 -18.62 26.06 32.32
CA ALA A 455 -17.57 26.08 31.32
C ALA A 455 -16.26 26.57 31.96
N ARG A 456 -15.15 26.10 31.42
CA ARG A 456 -13.80 26.51 31.81
C ARG A 456 -12.89 26.60 30.60
N ARG A 457 -11.89 27.47 30.69
CA ARG A 457 -10.80 27.47 29.72
C ARG A 457 -9.92 26.24 29.94
N ASP A 458 -9.60 25.54 28.86
CA ASP A 458 -8.77 24.34 28.86
C ASP A 458 -7.69 24.46 27.75
N GLY A 459 -6.60 25.15 28.09
CA GLY A 459 -5.55 25.48 27.14
C GLY A 459 -6.03 26.38 26.01
N VAL A 460 -6.08 25.84 24.78
CA VAL A 460 -6.56 26.52 23.58
C VAL A 460 -8.06 26.27 23.31
N HIS A 461 -8.70 25.48 24.16
CA HIS A 461 -10.12 25.13 24.05
C HIS A 461 -10.94 25.71 25.20
N VAL A 462 -12.25 25.66 25.06
CA VAL A 462 -13.21 25.87 26.16
C VAL A 462 -13.97 24.56 26.37
N ALA A 463 -13.85 24.01 27.58
CA ALA A 463 -14.60 22.83 27.98
C ALA A 463 -15.95 23.27 28.57
N ILE A 464 -17.07 22.76 27.99
CA ILE A 464 -18.42 22.95 28.52
C ILE A 464 -18.86 21.62 29.14
N SER A 465 -19.38 21.68 30.37
CA SER A 465 -19.83 20.51 31.13
C SER A 465 -21.31 20.63 31.45
N VAL A 466 -22.07 19.57 31.25
CA VAL A 466 -23.45 19.42 31.72
C VAL A 466 -23.46 18.34 32.79
N SER A 467 -23.94 18.66 33.98
CA SER A 467 -23.97 17.75 35.13
C SER A 467 -25.38 17.63 35.66
N ASP A 468 -25.79 16.40 35.97
CA ASP A 468 -27.05 16.03 36.56
C ASP A 468 -26.83 15.31 37.92
N ARG A 469 -27.93 14.99 38.60
CA ARG A 469 -27.95 14.21 39.85
C ARG A 469 -28.74 12.91 39.67
N GLY A 470 -28.67 12.30 38.52
CA GLY A 470 -29.29 11.02 38.16
C GLY A 470 -28.54 9.82 38.73
N SER A 471 -28.96 8.63 38.29
CA SER A 471 -28.39 7.35 38.74
C SER A 471 -26.97 7.10 38.24
N GLY A 472 -26.46 7.94 37.34
CA GLY A 472 -25.14 7.75 36.69
C GLY A 472 -25.15 6.61 35.68
N ILE A 473 -23.98 6.39 35.07
CA ILE A 473 -23.78 5.36 34.03
C ILE A 473 -22.92 4.24 34.65
N PRO A 474 -23.36 2.97 34.56
CA PRO A 474 -22.57 1.83 35.03
C PRO A 474 -21.19 1.78 34.36
N ALA A 475 -20.14 1.47 35.11
CA ALA A 475 -18.75 1.43 34.61
C ALA A 475 -18.57 0.50 33.39
N ALA A 476 -19.35 -0.56 33.27
CA ALA A 476 -19.34 -1.49 32.14
C ALA A 476 -19.87 -0.87 30.84
N GLN A 477 -20.68 0.19 30.90
CA GLN A 477 -21.27 0.88 29.74
C GLN A 477 -20.42 2.08 29.27
N LEU A 478 -19.52 2.60 30.11
CA LEU A 478 -18.69 3.77 29.76
C LEU A 478 -17.88 3.61 28.48
N PRO A 479 -17.25 2.43 28.17
CA PRO A 479 -16.51 2.26 26.93
C PRO A 479 -17.36 2.30 25.65
N HIS A 480 -18.68 2.12 25.77
CA HIS A 480 -19.61 2.02 24.65
C HIS A 480 -20.44 3.26 24.41
N LEU A 481 -20.24 4.34 25.20
CA LEU A 481 -21.03 5.58 25.08
C LEU A 481 -20.90 6.32 23.77
N PHE A 482 -19.82 6.13 23.04
CA PHE A 482 -19.49 6.82 21.78
C PHE A 482 -19.18 5.83 20.64
N GLN A 483 -19.66 4.60 20.76
CA GLN A 483 -19.52 3.55 19.73
C GLN A 483 -20.77 3.46 18.85
#